data_dbdf4ac834c56d5a9f114f9c81991db3
#
_entry.id   dbdf4ac834c56d5a9f114f9c81991db3
#
_cell.length_a   1.000
_cell.length_b   1.000
_cell.length_c   1.000
_cell.angle_alpha   90.00
_cell.angle_beta   90.00
_cell.angle_gamma   90.00
#
_symmetry.space_group_name_H-M   'P 1'
#
loop_
_entity.id
_entity.type
_entity.pdbx_description
1 polymer ?
#
loop_
_entity_poly.entity_id
_entity_poly.type
_entity_poly.pdbx_seq_one_letter_code
_entity_poly.pdbx_strand_id
1 'polypeptide(L)'
;YHESISTNYNVDLPYVLQNVIELKLSDLEFPTTYYPFNDDYENNYFWIKYCYYVGTTKVEKYMYIYIESGNYYHSTLINNILIFFNQNSIPLTLSFNLDYSDGGVGVGDGKVTMGVDTTSTYYTYEITELELNFAGKKLTSDIENYNTSHIVTDTTIISNFYSQTSTIPYTQRFGWMFGFRNQYYTGSTTYESESILDILGPKY
;
A
#
# COMPACT_ATOMS: atom_id res chain seq x y z
N TYR A 1 16.91 -4.07 32.39
CA TYR A 1 16.50 -3.62 31.05
C TYR A 1 16.31 -2.11 31.08
N HIS A 2 17.41 -1.38 31.02
CA HIS A 2 17.35 0.08 31.01
C HIS A 2 17.61 0.54 29.59
N GLU A 3 16.57 1.08 28.95
CA GLU A 3 16.65 1.85 27.70
C GLU A 3 17.25 1.13 26.46
N SER A 4 16.93 -0.15 26.26
CA SER A 4 17.22 -0.78 24.97
C SER A 4 16.16 -0.38 23.94
N ILE A 5 16.61 0.20 22.84
CA ILE A 5 15.78 0.44 21.66
C ILE A 5 16.17 -0.57 20.57
N SER A 6 15.32 -0.76 19.58
CA SER A 6 15.53 -1.77 18.51
C SER A 6 16.87 -1.65 17.77
N THR A 7 17.49 -0.48 17.80
CA THR A 7 18.78 -0.19 17.14
C THR A 7 19.95 -0.07 18.10
N ASN A 8 19.72 -0.13 19.41
CA ASN A 8 20.75 -0.04 20.43
C ASN A 8 20.34 -0.85 21.66
N TYR A 9 20.94 -2.01 21.80
CA TYR A 9 20.70 -2.90 22.95
C TYR A 9 22.02 -3.53 23.42
N ASN A 10 22.09 -3.79 24.71
CA ASN A 10 23.19 -4.51 25.32
C ASN A 10 22.75 -5.92 25.69
N VAL A 11 23.57 -6.88 25.37
CA VAL A 11 23.39 -8.27 25.78
C VAL A 11 24.39 -8.62 26.87
N ASP A 12 23.91 -8.92 28.06
CA ASP A 12 24.72 -9.44 29.13
C ASP A 12 24.90 -10.96 28.96
N LEU A 13 26.12 -11.37 28.73
CA LEU A 13 26.44 -12.79 28.64
C LEU A 13 26.45 -13.43 30.03
N PRO A 14 25.85 -14.63 30.21
CA PRO A 14 25.75 -15.28 31.51
C PRO A 14 27.11 -15.77 32.04
N TYR A 15 28.16 -15.72 31.20
CA TYR A 15 29.52 -16.17 31.53
C TYR A 15 30.54 -15.16 31.08
N VAL A 16 31.64 -15.05 31.84
CA VAL A 16 32.81 -14.29 31.41
C VAL A 16 33.55 -15.10 30.36
N LEU A 17 33.58 -14.59 29.13
CA LEU A 17 34.36 -15.20 28.06
C LEU A 17 35.83 -14.84 28.22
N GLN A 18 36.71 -15.85 28.19
CA GLN A 18 38.14 -15.68 28.26
C GLN A 18 38.81 -16.11 26.95
N ASN A 19 39.82 -15.36 26.49
CA ASN A 19 40.60 -15.68 25.28
C ASN A 19 39.75 -15.79 24.01
N VAL A 20 38.72 -14.93 23.87
CA VAL A 20 37.85 -14.91 22.68
C VAL A 20 38.64 -14.33 21.51
N ILE A 21 38.75 -15.11 20.43
CA ILE A 21 39.38 -14.68 19.18
C ILE A 21 38.35 -14.13 18.23
N GLU A 22 37.12 -14.69 18.24
CA GLU A 22 36.04 -14.30 17.36
C GLU A 22 34.67 -14.54 18.03
N LEU A 23 33.73 -13.63 17.80
CA LEU A 23 32.33 -13.78 18.18
C LEU A 23 31.49 -13.69 16.91
N LYS A 24 30.73 -14.73 16.61
CA LYS A 24 29.81 -14.76 15.47
C LYS A 24 28.38 -14.95 15.94
N LEU A 25 27.47 -14.18 15.34
CA LEU A 25 26.06 -14.45 15.47
C LEU A 25 25.74 -15.66 14.57
N SER A 26 25.34 -16.77 15.16
CA SER A 26 25.04 -18.01 14.42
C SER A 26 23.59 -18.11 14.00
N ASP A 27 22.71 -17.49 14.76
CA ASP A 27 21.27 -17.52 14.49
C ASP A 27 20.61 -16.30 15.15
N LEU A 28 19.51 -15.83 14.54
CA LEU A 28 18.75 -14.70 15.03
C LEU A 28 17.26 -14.93 14.77
N GLU A 29 16.52 -15.15 15.83
CA GLU A 29 15.07 -15.28 15.78
C GLU A 29 14.43 -13.90 16.02
N PHE A 30 13.73 -13.38 15.02
CA PHE A 30 12.89 -12.21 15.19
C PHE A 30 11.43 -12.64 15.43
N PRO A 31 10.77 -12.08 16.43
CA PRO A 31 9.33 -12.28 16.55
C PRO A 31 8.67 -11.68 15.30
N THR A 32 7.80 -12.46 14.64
CA THR A 32 7.01 -12.03 13.47
C THR A 32 5.85 -11.09 13.85
N THR A 33 6.02 -10.32 14.93
CA THR A 33 5.00 -9.40 15.47
C THR A 33 5.02 -8.02 14.83
N TYR A 34 5.89 -7.80 13.86
CA TYR A 34 5.93 -6.53 13.17
C TYR A 34 4.87 -6.49 12.05
N TYR A 35 4.20 -5.38 11.93
CA TYR A 35 3.20 -5.15 10.89
C TYR A 35 3.85 -4.44 9.69
N PRO A 36 3.88 -5.08 8.49
CA PRO A 36 4.38 -4.44 7.27
C PRO A 36 3.61 -3.17 6.93
N PHE A 37 2.28 -3.18 7.15
CA PHE A 37 1.44 -2.00 7.04
C PHE A 37 1.22 -1.42 8.43
N ASN A 38 1.67 -0.19 8.64
CA ASN A 38 1.66 0.44 9.94
C ASN A 38 1.41 1.95 9.83
N ASP A 39 0.56 2.45 10.70
CA ASP A 39 0.26 3.88 10.84
C ASP A 39 1.47 4.73 11.17
N ASP A 40 2.37 4.23 12.01
CA ASP A 40 3.58 4.94 12.42
C ASP A 40 4.56 5.15 11.26
N TYR A 41 4.54 4.25 10.27
CA TYR A 41 5.35 4.37 9.05
C TYR A 41 4.61 5.07 7.92
N GLU A 42 3.33 5.44 8.11
CA GLU A 42 2.49 6.07 7.10
C GLU A 42 2.50 5.33 5.76
N ASN A 43 2.59 4.00 5.77
CA ASN A 43 2.71 3.18 4.57
C ASN A 43 1.46 2.38 4.23
N ASN A 44 0.37 2.64 4.94
CA ASN A 44 -0.88 1.90 4.87
C ASN A 44 -2.00 2.67 4.15
N TYR A 45 -1.64 3.64 3.32
CA TYR A 45 -2.60 4.40 2.54
C TYR A 45 -2.06 4.81 1.18
N PHE A 46 -2.97 5.17 0.29
CA PHE A 46 -2.67 5.84 -0.97
C PHE A 46 -3.89 6.60 -1.49
N TRP A 47 -3.68 7.41 -2.50
CA TRP A 47 -4.70 8.19 -3.13
C TRP A 47 -4.95 7.74 -4.55
N ILE A 48 -6.21 7.85 -4.98
CA ILE A 48 -6.62 7.65 -6.38
C ILE A 48 -7.42 8.86 -6.81
N LYS A 49 -7.18 9.31 -8.05
CA LYS A 49 -8.07 10.23 -8.75
C LYS A 49 -8.57 9.55 -10.01
N TYR A 50 -9.87 9.64 -10.27
CA TYR A 50 -10.42 9.20 -11.54
C TYR A 50 -11.37 10.25 -12.11
N CYS A 51 -11.47 10.26 -13.44
CA CYS A 51 -12.25 11.24 -14.17
C CYS A 51 -13.23 10.56 -15.11
N TYR A 52 -14.40 11.17 -15.25
CA TYR A 52 -15.42 10.79 -16.22
C TYR A 52 -16.16 12.04 -16.72
N TYR A 53 -16.94 11.89 -17.79
CA TYR A 53 -17.72 13.00 -18.34
C TYR A 53 -19.22 12.81 -18.10
N VAL A 54 -19.89 13.90 -17.71
CA VAL A 54 -21.36 14.02 -17.71
C VAL A 54 -21.73 15.02 -18.79
N GLY A 55 -22.13 14.54 -19.94
CA GLY A 55 -22.26 15.37 -21.14
C GLY A 55 -20.87 15.90 -21.55
N THR A 56 -20.69 17.21 -21.53
CA THR A 56 -19.40 17.86 -21.84
C THR A 56 -18.59 18.24 -20.59
N THR A 57 -19.14 18.03 -19.41
CA THR A 57 -18.49 18.44 -18.14
C THR A 57 -17.63 17.31 -17.60
N LYS A 58 -16.32 17.60 -17.44
CA LYS A 58 -15.38 16.69 -16.76
C LYS A 58 -15.67 16.69 -15.26
N VAL A 59 -15.85 15.52 -14.69
CA VAL A 59 -16.01 15.30 -13.26
C VAL A 59 -14.80 14.57 -12.73
N GLU A 60 -14.18 15.10 -11.69
CA GLU A 60 -13.05 14.51 -11.00
C GLU A 60 -13.49 13.98 -9.64
N LYS A 61 -13.03 12.78 -9.31
CA LYS A 61 -13.26 12.15 -8.00
C LYS A 61 -11.93 11.79 -7.38
N TYR A 62 -11.77 12.12 -6.13
CA TYR A 62 -10.59 11.83 -5.33
C TYR A 62 -10.97 10.80 -4.28
N MET A 63 -10.12 9.82 -4.09
CA MET A 63 -10.31 8.75 -3.12
C MET A 63 -9.07 8.58 -2.26
N TYR A 64 -9.31 8.49 -0.97
CA TYR A 64 -8.30 8.08 0.00
C TYR A 64 -8.54 6.63 0.38
N ILE A 65 -7.58 5.77 0.13
CA ILE A 65 -7.63 4.37 0.50
C ILE A 65 -6.73 4.15 1.69
N TYR A 66 -7.32 3.64 2.76
CA TYR A 66 -6.63 3.35 4.00
C TYR A 66 -6.80 1.87 4.34
N ILE A 67 -5.72 1.26 4.78
CA ILE A 67 -5.65 -0.13 5.20
C ILE A 67 -5.23 -0.14 6.67
N GLU A 68 -5.98 -0.84 7.50
CA GLU A 68 -5.62 -0.98 8.91
C GLU A 68 -4.22 -1.56 9.09
N SER A 69 -3.54 -1.18 10.16
CA SER A 69 -2.23 -1.73 10.49
C SER A 69 -2.31 -3.24 10.69
N GLY A 70 -1.43 -3.99 10.05
CA GLY A 70 -1.50 -5.44 10.17
C GLY A 70 -0.56 -6.20 9.25
N ASN A 71 -0.62 -7.51 9.41
CA ASN A 71 0.01 -8.49 8.53
C ASN A 71 -1.05 -9.06 7.60
N TYR A 72 -0.82 -8.96 6.30
CA TYR A 72 -1.76 -9.41 5.28
C TYR A 72 -1.10 -10.44 4.36
N TYR A 73 -1.85 -11.48 4.02
CA TYR A 73 -1.55 -12.25 2.82
C TYR A 73 -1.92 -11.44 1.59
N HIS A 74 -1.24 -11.66 0.47
CA HIS A 74 -1.49 -10.95 -0.79
C HIS A 74 -2.98 -10.96 -1.18
N SER A 75 -3.60 -12.15 -1.14
CA SER A 75 -5.01 -12.32 -1.49
C SER A 75 -5.96 -11.55 -0.54
N THR A 76 -5.68 -11.56 0.76
CA THR A 76 -6.50 -10.86 1.74
C THR A 76 -6.42 -9.35 1.55
N LEU A 77 -5.21 -8.82 1.31
CA LEU A 77 -5.00 -7.39 1.09
C LEU A 77 -5.71 -6.90 -0.17
N ILE A 78 -5.53 -7.61 -1.28
CA ILE A 78 -6.19 -7.28 -2.55
C ILE A 78 -7.71 -7.38 -2.41
N ASN A 79 -8.22 -8.43 -1.76
CA ASN A 79 -9.65 -8.57 -1.52
C ASN A 79 -10.22 -7.45 -0.67
N ASN A 80 -9.53 -6.99 0.35
CA ASN A 80 -9.99 -5.86 1.17
C ASN A 80 -10.14 -4.59 0.35
N ILE A 81 -9.20 -4.31 -0.54
CA ILE A 81 -9.27 -3.16 -1.45
C ILE A 81 -10.41 -3.33 -2.46
N LEU A 82 -10.58 -4.52 -3.03
CA LEU A 82 -11.67 -4.82 -3.97
C LEU A 82 -13.05 -4.73 -3.31
N ILE A 83 -13.21 -5.25 -2.10
CA ILE A 83 -14.44 -5.11 -1.31
C ILE A 83 -14.79 -3.63 -1.15
N PHE A 84 -13.80 -2.82 -0.87
CA PHE A 84 -14.00 -1.39 -0.78
C PHE A 84 -14.47 -0.76 -2.10
N PHE A 85 -13.85 -1.08 -3.23
CA PHE A 85 -14.29 -0.60 -4.53
C PHE A 85 -15.75 -0.99 -4.78
N ASN A 86 -16.11 -2.24 -4.51
CA ASN A 86 -17.46 -2.75 -4.69
C ASN A 86 -18.50 -2.07 -3.77
N GLN A 87 -18.19 -1.93 -2.49
CA GLN A 87 -19.10 -1.30 -1.51
C GLN A 87 -19.39 0.17 -1.82
N ASN A 88 -18.45 0.86 -2.41
CA ASN A 88 -18.59 2.27 -2.78
C ASN A 88 -18.97 2.46 -4.26
N SER A 89 -19.32 1.37 -4.95
CA SER A 89 -19.67 1.41 -6.37
C SER A 89 -18.60 2.10 -7.21
N ILE A 90 -17.33 1.74 -7.03
CA ILE A 90 -16.20 2.33 -7.73
C ILE A 90 -15.78 1.37 -8.84
N PRO A 91 -15.74 1.82 -10.09
CA PRO A 91 -15.43 0.95 -11.23
C PRO A 91 -13.90 0.74 -11.39
N LEU A 92 -13.26 0.34 -10.32
CA LEU A 92 -11.83 0.03 -10.31
C LEU A 92 -11.61 -1.43 -9.96
N THR A 93 -10.59 -2.01 -10.54
CA THR A 93 -10.13 -3.36 -10.26
C THR A 93 -8.68 -3.34 -9.82
N LEU A 94 -8.35 -4.31 -9.00
CA LEU A 94 -6.99 -4.59 -8.54
C LEU A 94 -6.77 -6.08 -8.68
N SER A 95 -5.76 -6.48 -9.39
CA SER A 95 -5.40 -7.88 -9.56
C SER A 95 -3.93 -8.11 -9.25
N PHE A 96 -3.64 -9.33 -8.82
CA PHE A 96 -2.30 -9.82 -8.56
C PHE A 96 -2.04 -11.01 -9.48
N ASN A 97 -1.05 -10.88 -10.33
CA ASN A 97 -0.73 -11.89 -11.33
C ASN A 97 0.12 -13.01 -10.73
N LEU A 98 -0.51 -13.86 -9.92
CA LEU A 98 0.08 -15.08 -9.40
C LEU A 98 -0.97 -16.19 -9.39
N ASP A 99 -0.80 -17.18 -10.21
CA ASP A 99 -1.67 -18.35 -10.26
C ASP A 99 -1.01 -19.51 -9.51
N TYR A 100 -1.70 -20.05 -8.51
CA TYR A 100 -1.30 -21.22 -7.74
C TYR A 100 -2.06 -22.48 -8.16
N SER A 101 -2.75 -22.49 -9.30
CA SER A 101 -3.63 -23.58 -9.73
C SER A 101 -2.92 -24.90 -10.01
N ASP A 102 -1.61 -24.88 -10.30
CA ASP A 102 -0.83 -26.06 -10.62
C ASP A 102 0.05 -26.56 -9.46
N GLY A 103 -0.59 -27.02 -8.37
CA GLY A 103 0.11 -27.80 -7.35
C GLY A 103 1.12 -27.03 -6.48
N GLY A 104 0.93 -25.71 -6.33
CA GLY A 104 1.71 -24.89 -5.41
C GLY A 104 2.95 -24.21 -6.02
N VAL A 105 3.16 -24.33 -7.31
CA VAL A 105 4.12 -23.52 -8.06
C VAL A 105 3.37 -22.34 -8.64
N GLY A 106 3.60 -21.13 -8.11
CA GLY A 106 2.99 -19.91 -8.65
C GLY A 106 3.42 -19.69 -10.10
N VAL A 107 2.46 -19.66 -11.01
CA VAL A 107 2.66 -19.26 -12.40
C VAL A 107 2.19 -17.83 -12.54
N GLY A 108 3.06 -16.93 -12.90
CA GLY A 108 2.80 -15.51 -13.04
C GLY A 108 4.04 -14.68 -12.71
N ASP A 109 4.02 -13.42 -13.05
CA ASP A 109 5.16 -12.52 -12.82
C ASP A 109 5.13 -11.82 -11.43
N GLY A 110 4.09 -12.11 -10.63
CA GLY A 110 3.94 -11.56 -9.28
C GLY A 110 3.64 -10.05 -9.24
N LYS A 111 3.27 -9.48 -10.36
CA LYS A 111 2.97 -8.05 -10.47
C LYS A 111 1.53 -7.74 -10.09
N VAL A 112 1.32 -6.48 -9.75
CA VAL A 112 0.01 -5.92 -9.42
C VAL A 112 -0.48 -5.07 -10.59
N THR A 113 -1.72 -5.30 -11.01
CA THR A 113 -2.40 -4.43 -11.97
C THR A 113 -3.54 -3.71 -11.26
N MET A 114 -3.59 -2.39 -11.41
CA MET A 114 -4.67 -1.54 -10.92
C MET A 114 -5.26 -0.77 -12.11
N GLY A 115 -6.56 -0.85 -12.29
CA GLY A 115 -7.20 -0.25 -13.46
C GLY A 115 -8.70 -0.09 -13.34
N VAL A 116 -9.31 0.37 -14.43
CA VAL A 116 -10.75 0.52 -14.55
C VAL A 116 -11.39 -0.87 -14.80
N ASP A 117 -12.44 -1.18 -14.06
CA ASP A 117 -13.25 -2.35 -14.31
C ASP A 117 -14.24 -2.07 -15.46
N THR A 118 -13.86 -2.50 -16.66
CA THR A 118 -14.70 -2.37 -17.85
C THR A 118 -15.83 -3.38 -17.92
N THR A 119 -15.89 -4.35 -17.01
CA THR A 119 -16.92 -5.40 -16.97
C THR A 119 -18.11 -5.04 -16.10
N SER A 120 -17.95 -4.03 -15.26
CA SER A 120 -18.99 -3.61 -14.33
C SER A 120 -20.13 -2.90 -15.04
N THR A 121 -21.33 -3.47 -14.91
CA THR A 121 -22.57 -2.90 -15.47
C THR A 121 -23.22 -1.85 -14.57
N TYR A 122 -22.64 -1.57 -13.41
CA TYR A 122 -23.21 -0.66 -12.41
C TYR A 122 -22.93 0.82 -12.68
N TYR A 123 -22.13 1.14 -13.72
CA TYR A 123 -21.68 2.50 -13.96
C TYR A 123 -22.32 3.11 -15.18
N THR A 124 -22.87 4.31 -14.97
CA THR A 124 -23.49 5.12 -16.01
C THR A 124 -22.46 5.89 -16.85
N TYR A 125 -21.23 5.99 -16.36
CA TYR A 125 -20.19 6.83 -16.96
C TYR A 125 -18.91 6.04 -17.17
N GLU A 126 -18.30 6.23 -18.34
CA GLU A 126 -16.99 5.67 -18.66
C GLU A 126 -15.90 6.49 -17.97
N ILE A 127 -15.03 5.83 -17.20
CA ILE A 127 -13.83 6.46 -16.66
C ILE A 127 -12.82 6.64 -17.80
N THR A 128 -12.42 7.88 -18.00
CA THR A 128 -11.51 8.26 -19.09
C THR A 128 -10.06 8.45 -18.62
N GLU A 129 -9.86 8.71 -17.33
CA GLU A 129 -8.55 8.90 -16.73
C GLU A 129 -8.52 8.28 -15.34
N LEU A 130 -7.42 7.61 -15.04
CA LEU A 130 -7.08 7.12 -13.71
C LEU A 130 -5.72 7.68 -13.31
N GLU A 131 -5.59 8.14 -12.08
CA GLU A 131 -4.33 8.58 -11.50
C GLU A 131 -4.10 7.85 -10.18
N LEU A 132 -2.95 7.23 -10.04
CA LEU A 132 -2.49 6.66 -8.77
C LEU A 132 -1.49 7.63 -8.14
N ASN A 133 -1.75 8.04 -6.91
CA ASN A 133 -0.89 8.93 -6.16
C ASN A 133 -0.45 8.27 -4.86
N PHE A 134 0.78 7.78 -4.87
CA PHE A 134 1.43 7.18 -3.71
C PHE A 134 2.26 8.19 -2.91
N ALA A 135 2.35 9.44 -3.36
CA ALA A 135 3.12 10.49 -2.71
C ALA A 135 2.29 11.37 -1.77
N GLY A 136 0.99 11.39 -1.92
CA GLY A 136 0.10 12.24 -1.11
C GLY A 136 0.28 12.02 0.39
N LYS A 137 -0.09 13.01 1.20
CA LYS A 137 -0.02 12.92 2.66
C LYS A 137 -1.13 12.05 3.25
N LYS A 138 -0.87 11.49 4.42
CA LYS A 138 -1.87 10.85 5.26
C LYS A 138 -2.89 11.88 5.74
N LEU A 139 -4.15 11.51 5.76
CA LEU A 139 -5.18 12.31 6.44
C LEU A 139 -4.91 12.31 7.94
N THR A 140 -5.08 13.47 8.59
CA THR A 140 -4.93 13.55 10.04
C THR A 140 -6.16 13.03 10.76
N SER A 141 -5.98 12.58 12.00
CA SER A 141 -7.04 12.02 12.85
C SER A 141 -8.24 12.92 13.06
N ASP A 142 -8.07 14.24 12.97
CA ASP A 142 -9.16 15.20 13.09
C ASP A 142 -10.16 15.15 11.93
N ILE A 143 -9.81 14.42 10.86
CA ILE A 143 -10.67 14.16 9.70
C ILE A 143 -11.22 12.72 9.80
N GLU A 144 -11.28 12.15 10.99
CA GLU A 144 -11.58 10.74 11.33
C GLU A 144 -12.91 10.17 10.85
N ASN A 145 -13.77 10.94 10.24
CA ASN A 145 -14.89 10.37 9.49
C ASN A 145 -14.45 9.62 8.23
N TYR A 146 -13.14 9.60 7.94
CA TYR A 146 -12.50 8.91 6.81
C TYR A 146 -11.71 7.68 7.24
N ASN A 147 -12.15 6.98 8.28
CA ASN A 147 -11.52 5.76 8.80
C ASN A 147 -11.56 4.56 7.85
N THR A 148 -12.25 4.69 6.76
CA THR A 148 -12.27 3.74 5.65
C THR A 148 -12.20 4.55 4.37
N SER A 149 -11.66 3.99 3.34
CA SER A 149 -11.52 4.55 2.00
C SER A 149 -12.75 5.38 1.58
N HIS A 150 -12.59 6.65 1.29
CA HIS A 150 -13.71 7.56 0.98
C HIS A 150 -13.46 8.37 -0.27
N ILE A 151 -14.55 8.66 -0.95
CA ILE A 151 -14.56 9.72 -1.96
C ILE A 151 -14.46 11.06 -1.23
N VAL A 152 -13.38 11.76 -1.47
CA VAL A 152 -13.08 13.07 -0.87
C VAL A 152 -13.59 14.16 -1.82
N THR A 153 -14.50 14.99 -1.32
CA THR A 153 -15.07 16.12 -2.09
C THR A 153 -14.63 17.49 -1.58
N ASP A 154 -14.05 17.54 -0.38
CA ASP A 154 -13.56 18.78 0.20
C ASP A 154 -12.27 19.24 -0.48
N THR A 155 -12.33 20.39 -1.13
CA THR A 155 -11.21 20.95 -1.87
C THR A 155 -10.03 21.35 -0.99
N THR A 156 -10.28 21.68 0.28
CA THR A 156 -9.23 22.00 1.26
C THR A 156 -8.45 20.72 1.62
N ILE A 157 -9.15 19.62 1.83
CA ILE A 157 -8.54 18.32 2.07
C ILE A 157 -7.72 17.89 0.85
N ILE A 158 -8.28 17.98 -0.36
CA ILE A 158 -7.57 17.65 -1.59
C ILE A 158 -6.28 18.49 -1.72
N SER A 159 -6.37 19.79 -1.48
CA SER A 159 -5.22 20.70 -1.56
C SER A 159 -4.14 20.38 -0.52
N ASN A 160 -4.53 20.05 0.70
CA ASN A 160 -3.61 19.88 1.82
C ASN A 160 -3.00 18.47 1.90
N PHE A 161 -3.67 17.47 1.36
CA PHE A 161 -3.25 16.07 1.51
C PHE A 161 -2.96 15.37 0.19
N TYR A 162 -3.88 15.42 -0.78
CA TYR A 162 -3.66 14.81 -2.10
C TYR A 162 -2.55 15.52 -2.88
N SER A 163 -2.57 16.85 -2.92
CA SER A 163 -1.62 17.67 -3.70
C SER A 163 -0.29 17.92 -2.99
N GLN A 164 -0.17 17.53 -1.72
CA GLN A 164 1.06 17.68 -0.95
C GLN A 164 1.81 16.36 -0.87
N THR A 165 3.13 16.42 -1.05
CA THR A 165 3.99 15.25 -0.91
C THR A 165 4.31 14.99 0.57
N SER A 166 4.15 13.76 1.01
CA SER A 166 4.59 13.34 2.33
C SER A 166 6.12 13.32 2.43
N THR A 167 6.62 13.49 3.64
CA THR A 167 8.05 13.46 3.96
C THR A 167 8.62 12.05 4.10
N ILE A 168 7.76 11.03 4.19
CA ILE A 168 8.20 9.64 4.30
C ILE A 168 8.87 9.20 2.99
N PRO A 169 10.04 8.55 3.04
CA PRO A 169 10.71 8.04 1.85
C PRO A 169 9.81 7.13 1.02
N TYR A 170 9.84 7.27 -0.31
CA TYR A 170 8.98 6.48 -1.18
C TYR A 170 9.17 4.98 -1.05
N THR A 171 10.39 4.53 -0.77
CA THR A 171 10.73 3.11 -0.53
C THR A 171 10.04 2.49 0.68
N GLN A 172 9.45 3.29 1.54
CA GLN A 172 8.67 2.83 2.70
C GLN A 172 7.16 2.93 2.47
N ARG A 173 6.72 3.40 1.30
CA ARG A 173 5.33 3.66 1.02
C ARG A 173 4.60 2.50 0.39
N PHE A 174 3.27 2.57 0.46
CA PHE A 174 2.35 1.57 -0.09
C PHE A 174 2.68 1.23 -1.54
N GLY A 175 2.86 2.22 -2.42
CA GLY A 175 3.15 1.99 -3.83
C GLY A 175 4.42 1.18 -4.05
N TRP A 176 5.48 1.47 -3.32
CA TRP A 176 6.73 0.71 -3.40
C TRP A 176 6.55 -0.75 -3.01
N MET A 177 5.81 -1.02 -1.92
CA MET A 177 5.50 -2.37 -1.47
C MET A 177 4.65 -3.14 -2.48
N PHE A 178 3.79 -2.44 -3.21
CA PHE A 178 2.99 -2.98 -4.31
C PHE A 178 3.76 -3.12 -5.63
N GLY A 179 5.04 -2.81 -5.65
CA GLY A 179 5.90 -2.98 -6.82
C GLY A 179 5.89 -1.79 -7.79
N PHE A 180 5.13 -0.74 -7.50
CA PHE A 180 5.15 0.50 -8.26
C PHE A 180 6.41 1.29 -7.94
N ARG A 181 7.14 1.76 -8.96
CA ARG A 181 8.43 2.44 -8.78
C ARG A 181 8.35 3.95 -8.93
N ASN A 182 7.22 4.47 -9.40
CA ASN A 182 6.94 5.90 -9.48
C ASN A 182 5.92 6.32 -8.42
N GLN A 183 6.06 7.56 -7.95
CA GLN A 183 5.15 8.14 -6.95
C GLN A 183 3.77 8.48 -7.56
N TYR A 184 3.73 8.75 -8.85
CA TYR A 184 2.54 9.13 -9.59
C TYR A 184 2.43 8.35 -10.89
N TYR A 185 1.22 7.91 -11.20
CA TYR A 185 0.86 7.28 -12.47
C TYR A 185 -0.33 8.02 -13.05
N THR A 186 -0.17 8.56 -14.27
CA THR A 186 -1.17 9.35 -14.97
C THR A 186 -1.17 9.03 -16.46
N GLY A 187 -2.25 9.39 -17.16
CA GLY A 187 -2.32 9.26 -18.64
C GLY A 187 -2.78 7.90 -19.14
N SER A 188 -3.23 7.01 -18.25
CA SER A 188 -3.83 5.72 -18.61
C SER A 188 -5.04 5.44 -17.72
N THR A 189 -5.79 4.40 -18.06
CA THR A 189 -6.86 3.84 -17.24
C THR A 189 -6.45 2.54 -16.55
N THR A 190 -5.23 2.06 -16.82
CA THR A 190 -4.69 0.84 -16.22
C THR A 190 -3.19 0.96 -16.07
N TYR A 191 -2.68 0.52 -14.93
CA TYR A 191 -1.25 0.50 -14.59
C TYR A 191 -0.87 -0.86 -14.05
N GLU A 192 0.25 -1.38 -14.54
CA GLU A 192 0.92 -2.56 -14.01
C GLU A 192 2.18 -2.13 -13.25
N SER A 193 2.44 -2.77 -12.11
CA SER A 193 3.63 -2.49 -11.32
C SER A 193 4.91 -2.94 -12.06
N GLU A 194 6.00 -2.21 -11.87
CA GLU A 194 7.29 -2.52 -12.50
C GLU A 194 7.99 -3.71 -11.84
N SER A 195 7.64 -3.98 -10.58
CA SER A 195 8.20 -5.06 -9.79
C SER A 195 7.11 -5.91 -9.16
N ILE A 196 7.53 -7.04 -8.62
CA ILE A 196 6.66 -7.92 -7.85
C ILE A 196 6.16 -7.24 -6.57
N LEU A 197 4.99 -7.66 -6.12
CA LEU A 197 4.44 -7.30 -4.81
C LEU A 197 5.32 -7.91 -3.71
N ASP A 198 5.87 -7.09 -2.84
CA ASP A 198 6.66 -7.51 -1.68
C ASP A 198 6.10 -6.96 -0.37
N ILE A 199 5.13 -7.66 0.18
CA ILE A 199 4.52 -7.33 1.49
C ILE A 199 5.06 -8.18 2.63
N LEU A 200 5.96 -9.10 2.36
CA LEU A 200 6.52 -10.00 3.38
C LEU A 200 7.75 -9.40 4.06
N GLY A 201 8.16 -8.19 3.65
CA GLY A 201 9.38 -7.56 4.11
C GLY A 201 10.64 -8.24 3.56
N PRO A 202 11.82 -7.81 4.01
CA PRO A 202 13.07 -8.35 3.50
C PRO A 202 13.13 -9.85 3.78
N LYS A 203 13.22 -10.63 2.72
CA LYS A 203 13.57 -12.06 2.80
C LYS A 203 15.08 -12.11 3.03
N TYR A 204 15.47 -12.47 4.23
CA TYR A 204 16.86 -12.76 4.57
C TYR A 204 17.24 -14.16 4.13
#